data_b87e14d7da1c5e8a6a2001915dd9b127
#
_entry.id   b87e14d7da1c5e8a6a2001915dd9b127
#
_cell.length_a   1.000
_cell.length_b   1.000
_cell.length_c   1.000
_cell.angle_alpha   90.00
_cell.angle_beta   90.00
_cell.angle_gamma   90.00
#
_symmetry.space_group_name_H-M   'P 1'
#
loop_
_entity.id
_entity.type
_entity.pdbx_description
1 polymer ?
#
loop_
_entity_poly.entity_id
_entity_poly.type
_entity_poly.pdbx_seq_one_letter_code
_entity_poly.pdbx_strand_id
1 'polypeptide(L)'
;MIRTKLRGHTGGGVIAGAAILLAGLWTRALADAPPAHPLPLQPTPTVKVSRQMPLQFPNALGSHPDFPMEWWYVTGWLHTSTGQPLGFQVTFFRVRPARVWANPSAFNPRTLIFAEAAVSDPRVGHLLTAQRGARSGLGLAGAARNRTDVWIRHWYLRQQGQDYAARIRGKDLRYRLRFTPTQPAMLEGPRGVSQKGPDPQNASYYYSIPHLRVSGSVDIKGQHAQVSGSAWLDHEWSAAYLPKAAVGWDWMGVNLDDGGALMVFMMRRADGTPLWLAATQRDARGQVRYIPAKDIHMHPEGWWRSPQTGIRYPVRWRVQVGNSRLVIVPRMDDQEFDARRSSGTLYWEGAIRAVAGKRTVGKGYLELTGYGGRLTLGP
;
A
#
# COMPACT_ATOMS: atom_id res chain seq x y z
N MET A 1 -67.51 40.28 8.04
CA MET A 1 -67.48 41.69 8.39
C MET A 1 -66.03 41.99 8.57
N ILE A 2 -65.31 42.85 7.92
CA ILE A 2 -65.55 44.12 7.20
C ILE A 2 -64.55 44.14 6.00
N ARG A 3 -65.03 44.54 4.85
CA ARG A 3 -64.24 44.97 3.68
C ARG A 3 -63.66 46.36 3.93
N THR A 4 -62.43 46.60 3.44
CA THR A 4 -62.12 47.98 2.99
C THR A 4 -61.17 47.91 1.79
N LYS A 5 -61.61 48.45 0.69
CA LYS A 5 -60.92 48.86 -0.54
C LYS A 5 -60.12 50.14 -0.29
N LEU A 6 -59.03 50.34 -1.06
CA LEU A 6 -58.77 51.65 -1.74
C LEU A 6 -57.43 51.52 -2.48
N ARG A 7 -57.50 51.62 -3.84
CA ARG A 7 -56.95 52.66 -4.76
C ARG A 7 -55.41 52.87 -4.62
N GLY A 8 -54.59 52.59 -5.53
CA GLY A 8 -54.48 52.96 -6.93
C GLY A 8 -53.74 54.31 -7.06
N HIS A 9 -52.42 54.24 -7.44
CA HIS A 9 -51.79 55.32 -8.19
C HIS A 9 -50.76 54.80 -9.14
N THR A 10 -50.97 55.16 -10.40
CA THR A 10 -50.09 55.04 -11.58
C THR A 10 -48.95 56.04 -11.49
N GLY A 11 -47.76 55.59 -11.81
CA GLY A 11 -46.58 56.42 -12.05
C GLY A 11 -45.56 55.64 -12.87
N GLY A 12 -45.66 55.77 -14.17
CA GLY A 12 -44.69 55.18 -15.07
C GLY A 12 -43.41 55.97 -15.18
N GLY A 13 -42.36 55.36 -15.62
CA GLY A 13 -41.17 56.07 -16.04
C GLY A 13 -39.89 55.21 -16.01
N VAL A 14 -39.61 54.56 -17.13
CA VAL A 14 -38.27 54.48 -17.75
C VAL A 14 -37.07 54.15 -16.84
N ILE A 15 -36.78 52.91 -16.61
CA ILE A 15 -35.40 52.38 -16.51
C ILE A 15 -35.40 50.95 -17.14
N ALA A 16 -35.44 50.85 -18.44
CA ALA A 16 -35.33 49.59 -19.17
C ALA A 16 -34.38 49.74 -20.37
N GLY A 17 -33.21 50.35 -20.13
CA GLY A 17 -32.27 50.60 -21.23
C GLY A 17 -30.80 50.27 -20.98
N ALA A 18 -30.40 50.04 -19.70
CA ALA A 18 -28.97 49.88 -19.38
C ALA A 18 -28.53 48.45 -19.00
N ALA A 19 -29.45 47.53 -18.73
CA ALA A 19 -29.09 46.15 -18.32
C ALA A 19 -28.89 45.16 -19.48
N ILE A 20 -29.35 45.48 -20.69
CA ILE A 20 -29.24 44.55 -21.85
C ILE A 20 -27.91 44.73 -22.61
N LEU A 21 -27.22 45.86 -22.50
CA LEU A 21 -25.94 46.08 -23.16
C LEU A 21 -24.74 45.47 -22.41
N LEU A 22 -24.82 45.19 -21.12
CA LEU A 22 -23.76 44.54 -20.37
C LEU A 22 -23.79 43.01 -20.47
N ALA A 23 -24.95 42.39 -20.64
CA ALA A 23 -25.06 40.94 -20.85
C ALA A 23 -24.57 40.49 -22.23
N GLY A 24 -24.69 41.35 -23.26
CA GLY A 24 -24.23 41.06 -24.61
C GLY A 24 -22.70 41.10 -24.80
N LEU A 25 -21.98 41.84 -23.96
CA LEU A 25 -20.52 41.87 -23.99
C LEU A 25 -19.85 40.67 -23.29
N TRP A 26 -20.51 40.08 -22.30
CA TRP A 26 -20.02 38.91 -21.63
C TRP A 26 -20.26 37.60 -22.42
N THR A 27 -21.34 37.52 -23.18
CA THR A 27 -21.61 36.35 -24.04
C THR A 27 -20.75 36.31 -25.32
N ARG A 28 -20.30 37.46 -25.84
CA ARG A 28 -19.33 37.49 -26.97
C ARG A 28 -17.91 37.13 -26.54
N ALA A 29 -17.47 37.53 -25.34
CA ALA A 29 -16.12 37.23 -24.86
C ALA A 29 -15.92 35.71 -24.54
N LEU A 30 -17.00 34.92 -24.35
CA LEU A 30 -16.92 33.47 -24.16
C LEU A 30 -17.03 32.69 -25.49
N ALA A 31 -17.53 33.30 -26.57
CA ALA A 31 -17.70 32.65 -27.87
C ALA A 31 -16.41 32.70 -28.75
N ASP A 32 -15.50 33.62 -28.47
CA ASP A 32 -14.25 33.84 -29.24
C ASP A 32 -12.99 33.29 -28.54
N ALA A 33 -13.15 32.57 -27.39
CA ALA A 33 -12.02 31.88 -26.82
C ALA A 33 -11.68 30.68 -27.72
N PRO A 34 -10.46 30.59 -28.28
CA PRO A 34 -10.07 29.44 -29.06
C PRO A 34 -10.25 28.19 -28.18
N PRO A 35 -10.68 27.05 -28.77
CA PRO A 35 -10.83 25.82 -28.00
C PRO A 35 -9.54 25.56 -27.27
N ALA A 36 -9.63 25.42 -25.94
CA ALA A 36 -8.47 25.17 -25.09
C ALA A 36 -7.81 23.87 -25.59
N HIS A 37 -6.73 23.99 -26.39
CA HIS A 37 -5.94 22.84 -26.77
C HIS A 37 -5.50 22.12 -25.47
N PRO A 38 -5.72 20.82 -25.34
CA PRO A 38 -5.23 20.10 -24.18
C PRO A 38 -3.72 20.32 -24.06
N LEU A 39 -3.27 20.78 -22.89
CA LEU A 39 -1.86 21.00 -22.65
C LEU A 39 -1.08 19.70 -22.95
N PRO A 40 0.12 19.78 -23.53
CA PRO A 40 0.88 18.58 -23.87
C PRO A 40 1.25 17.79 -22.63
N LEU A 41 1.18 16.46 -22.71
CA LEU A 41 1.69 15.55 -21.70
C LEU A 41 3.22 15.50 -21.79
N GLN A 42 3.89 15.79 -20.69
CA GLN A 42 5.35 15.71 -20.58
C GLN A 42 5.77 14.45 -19.83
N PRO A 43 6.83 13.74 -20.26
CA PRO A 43 7.38 12.63 -19.53
C PRO A 43 7.94 13.09 -18.19
N THR A 44 7.71 12.31 -17.15
CA THR A 44 8.25 12.60 -15.83
C THR A 44 9.64 11.97 -15.73
N PRO A 45 10.72 12.74 -15.46
CA PRO A 45 12.04 12.19 -15.26
C PRO A 45 12.05 11.13 -14.13
N THR A 46 12.76 10.04 -14.34
CA THR A 46 12.87 8.95 -13.35
C THR A 46 14.32 8.58 -13.11
N VAL A 47 14.64 8.32 -11.84
CA VAL A 47 15.94 7.78 -11.42
C VAL A 47 15.84 6.26 -11.41
N LYS A 48 16.92 5.58 -11.82
CA LYS A 48 17.01 4.12 -11.76
C LYS A 48 17.69 3.68 -10.48
N VAL A 49 17.36 2.49 -10.02
CA VAL A 49 18.07 1.83 -8.91
C VAL A 49 19.50 1.53 -9.36
N SER A 50 20.48 1.89 -8.53
CA SER A 50 21.91 1.69 -8.80
C SER A 50 22.53 0.80 -7.73
N ARG A 51 23.21 -0.27 -8.14
CA ARG A 51 23.99 -1.12 -7.23
C ARG A 51 25.21 -0.42 -6.62
N GLN A 52 25.66 0.67 -7.25
CA GLN A 52 26.79 1.48 -6.76
C GLN A 52 26.38 2.41 -5.62
N MET A 53 25.09 2.75 -5.51
CA MET A 53 24.54 3.61 -4.46
C MET A 53 23.79 2.75 -3.43
N PRO A 54 24.45 2.36 -2.34
CA PRO A 54 23.80 1.57 -1.29
C PRO A 54 22.72 2.39 -0.59
N LEU A 55 21.73 1.69 -0.07
CA LEU A 55 20.74 2.26 0.82
C LEU A 55 21.41 2.75 2.11
N GLN A 56 21.16 4.00 2.50
CA GLN A 56 21.78 4.63 3.66
C GLN A 56 20.75 5.25 4.61
N PHE A 57 20.88 4.96 5.91
CA PHE A 57 20.09 5.59 6.94
C PHE A 57 20.81 6.86 7.46
N PRO A 58 20.07 7.92 7.86
CA PRO A 58 18.59 8.01 7.97
C PRO A 58 17.88 8.39 6.66
N ASN A 59 18.59 8.68 5.56
CA ASN A 59 17.98 9.19 4.33
C ASN A 59 16.93 8.22 3.73
N ALA A 60 17.16 6.91 3.89
CA ALA A 60 16.25 5.87 3.44
C ALA A 60 14.89 5.83 4.17
N LEU A 61 14.75 6.55 5.30
CA LEU A 61 13.49 6.56 6.07
C LEU A 61 12.42 7.45 5.44
N GLY A 62 12.81 8.43 4.66
CA GLY A 62 11.91 9.38 4.03
C GLY A 62 11.39 8.93 2.67
N SER A 63 10.59 9.78 2.03
CA SER A 63 10.13 9.51 0.67
C SER A 63 11.17 9.85 -0.39
N HIS A 64 11.14 9.10 -1.50
CA HIS A 64 12.04 9.16 -2.62
C HIS A 64 11.31 9.64 -3.89
N PRO A 65 10.95 10.94 -3.99
CA PRO A 65 10.06 11.46 -5.04
C PRO A 65 10.63 11.37 -6.45
N ASP A 66 11.93 11.12 -6.61
CA ASP A 66 12.58 10.92 -7.92
C ASP A 66 12.25 9.55 -8.53
N PHE A 67 11.74 8.62 -7.72
CA PHE A 67 11.22 7.34 -8.17
C PHE A 67 9.73 7.42 -8.44
N PRO A 68 9.22 6.74 -9.50
CA PRO A 68 7.80 6.78 -9.84
C PRO A 68 6.90 6.04 -8.84
N MET A 69 7.44 5.04 -8.16
CA MET A 69 6.70 4.19 -7.23
C MET A 69 7.44 3.99 -5.93
N GLU A 70 6.70 4.03 -4.83
CA GLU A 70 7.20 3.83 -3.47
C GLU A 70 6.05 3.39 -2.59
N TRP A 71 6.32 2.49 -1.62
CA TRP A 71 5.33 2.09 -0.63
C TRP A 71 5.94 1.82 0.74
N TRP A 72 5.12 2.06 1.73
CA TRP A 72 5.32 1.71 3.13
C TRP A 72 4.23 0.73 3.51
N TYR A 73 4.60 -0.45 3.92
CA TYR A 73 3.72 -1.57 4.18
C TYR A 73 3.98 -2.08 5.60
N VAL A 74 2.95 -2.14 6.44
CA VAL A 74 3.05 -2.67 7.80
C VAL A 74 2.00 -3.74 7.99
N THR A 75 2.46 -4.94 8.33
CA THR A 75 1.58 -6.08 8.61
C THR A 75 1.93 -6.72 9.93
N GLY A 76 0.99 -7.43 10.51
CA GLY A 76 1.29 -8.12 11.76
C GLY A 76 0.15 -8.85 12.40
N TRP A 77 0.48 -9.41 13.54
CA TRP A 77 -0.43 -10.11 14.42
C TRP A 77 -0.66 -9.31 15.68
N LEU A 78 -1.92 -9.21 16.06
CA LEU A 78 -2.36 -8.59 17.31
C LEU A 78 -3.09 -9.61 18.18
N HIS A 79 -3.12 -9.34 19.46
CA HIS A 79 -3.94 -10.04 20.44
C HIS A 79 -4.71 -8.99 21.24
N THR A 80 -6.01 -9.19 21.39
CA THR A 80 -6.81 -8.37 22.31
C THR A 80 -6.43 -8.68 23.77
N SER A 81 -6.88 -7.83 24.71
CA SER A 81 -6.71 -8.09 26.15
C SER A 81 -7.32 -9.42 26.62
N THR A 82 -8.29 -9.97 25.86
CA THR A 82 -8.88 -11.29 26.11
C THR A 82 -8.15 -12.43 25.39
N GLY A 83 -6.99 -12.16 24.79
CA GLY A 83 -6.14 -13.14 24.10
C GLY A 83 -6.57 -13.49 22.69
N GLN A 84 -7.59 -12.81 22.12
CA GLN A 84 -8.06 -13.11 20.78
C GLN A 84 -7.05 -12.63 19.75
N PRO A 85 -6.58 -13.50 18.84
CA PRO A 85 -5.64 -13.12 17.81
C PRO A 85 -6.34 -12.51 16.59
N LEU A 86 -5.75 -11.42 16.06
CA LEU A 86 -6.14 -10.70 14.87
C LEU A 86 -4.95 -10.55 13.93
N GLY A 87 -5.20 -10.43 12.64
CA GLY A 87 -4.23 -9.92 11.67
C GLY A 87 -4.56 -8.47 11.33
N PHE A 88 -3.57 -7.70 10.94
CA PHE A 88 -3.79 -6.35 10.41
C PHE A 88 -2.76 -6.01 9.33
N GLN A 89 -3.15 -5.08 8.47
CA GLN A 89 -2.30 -4.54 7.41
C GLN A 89 -2.60 -3.05 7.23
N VAL A 90 -1.59 -2.28 6.89
CA VAL A 90 -1.70 -0.93 6.33
C VAL A 90 -0.60 -0.70 5.30
N THR A 91 -0.99 -0.27 4.12
CA THR A 91 -0.08 0.12 3.04
C THR A 91 -0.37 1.55 2.62
N PHE A 92 0.68 2.33 2.45
CA PHE A 92 0.64 3.60 1.76
C PHE A 92 1.50 3.50 0.52
N PHE A 93 0.93 3.86 -0.62
CA PHE A 93 1.62 3.94 -1.90
C PHE A 93 1.76 5.40 -2.30
N ARG A 94 2.94 5.76 -2.75
CA ARG A 94 3.20 7.02 -3.47
C ARG A 94 3.50 6.68 -4.93
N VAL A 95 2.67 7.17 -5.82
CA VAL A 95 2.80 6.93 -7.24
C VAL A 95 2.91 8.26 -7.98
N ARG A 96 3.86 8.35 -8.87
CA ARG A 96 4.03 9.48 -9.78
C ARG A 96 3.67 9.02 -11.18
N PRO A 97 2.67 9.64 -11.84
CA PRO A 97 2.31 9.28 -13.20
C PRO A 97 3.52 9.39 -14.15
N ALA A 98 3.64 8.47 -15.09
CA ALA A 98 4.71 8.45 -16.07
C ALA A 98 4.70 9.71 -16.96
N ARG A 99 3.55 10.32 -17.11
CA ARG A 99 3.33 11.57 -17.85
C ARG A 99 2.44 12.51 -17.06
N VAL A 100 2.75 13.78 -17.07
CA VAL A 100 1.95 14.83 -16.42
C VAL A 100 1.61 15.92 -17.43
N TRP A 101 0.46 16.56 -17.23
CA TRP A 101 0.10 17.73 -18.02
C TRP A 101 1.12 18.86 -17.76
N ALA A 102 1.52 19.57 -18.82
CA ALA A 102 2.37 20.76 -18.75
C ALA A 102 1.59 21.95 -18.16
N ASN A 103 1.03 21.76 -16.97
CA ASN A 103 0.19 22.74 -16.27
C ASN A 103 0.89 23.14 -14.97
N PRO A 104 1.22 24.43 -14.75
CA PRO A 104 1.86 24.92 -13.54
C PRO A 104 0.91 24.92 -12.32
N SER A 105 -0.40 24.71 -12.53
CA SER A 105 -1.39 24.72 -11.46
C SER A 105 -1.03 23.79 -10.31
N ALA A 106 -1.15 24.26 -9.07
CA ALA A 106 -1.04 23.42 -7.86
C ALA A 106 -2.10 22.30 -7.81
N PHE A 107 -3.13 22.39 -8.65
CA PHE A 107 -4.16 21.36 -8.79
C PHE A 107 -3.76 20.24 -9.77
N ASN A 108 -2.67 20.37 -10.52
CA ASN A 108 -2.18 19.32 -11.39
C ASN A 108 -1.66 18.12 -10.56
N PRO A 109 -2.20 16.90 -10.74
CA PRO A 109 -1.81 15.75 -9.93
C PRO A 109 -0.43 15.20 -10.35
N ARG A 110 0.62 15.72 -9.76
CA ARG A 110 2.01 15.26 -10.00
C ARG A 110 2.38 14.03 -9.20
N THR A 111 1.66 13.75 -8.12
CA THR A 111 1.87 12.61 -7.24
C THR A 111 0.53 12.21 -6.63
N LEU A 112 0.28 10.91 -6.60
CA LEU A 112 -0.88 10.30 -5.98
C LEU A 112 -0.43 9.53 -4.75
N ILE A 113 -1.23 9.58 -3.69
CA ILE A 113 -1.07 8.76 -2.50
C ILE A 113 -2.30 7.85 -2.41
N PHE A 114 -2.08 6.55 -2.32
CA PHE A 114 -3.12 5.57 -2.01
C PHE A 114 -2.84 4.98 -0.64
N ALA A 115 -3.88 4.61 0.07
CA ALA A 115 -3.77 3.91 1.34
C ALA A 115 -4.80 2.79 1.39
N GLU A 116 -4.33 1.61 1.78
CA GLU A 116 -5.09 0.38 1.93
C GLU A 116 -4.88 -0.15 3.35
N ALA A 117 -5.94 -0.60 3.98
CA ALA A 117 -5.86 -1.09 5.35
C ALA A 117 -6.85 -2.24 5.57
N ALA A 118 -6.44 -3.23 6.34
CA ALA A 118 -7.28 -4.36 6.64
C ALA A 118 -7.13 -4.87 8.07
N VAL A 119 -8.16 -5.58 8.53
CA VAL A 119 -8.15 -6.39 9.75
C VAL A 119 -8.71 -7.77 9.43
N SER A 120 -7.98 -8.80 9.83
CA SER A 120 -8.34 -10.20 9.72
C SER A 120 -8.78 -10.70 11.10
N ASP A 121 -10.08 -10.93 11.26
CA ASP A 121 -10.69 -11.52 12.46
C ASP A 121 -11.46 -12.79 12.08
N PRO A 122 -11.02 -13.98 12.47
CA PRO A 122 -11.72 -15.23 12.13
C PRO A 122 -13.17 -15.30 12.57
N ARG A 123 -13.58 -14.53 13.58
CA ARG A 123 -14.99 -14.44 14.01
C ARG A 123 -15.86 -13.72 12.98
N VAL A 124 -15.26 -12.83 12.20
CA VAL A 124 -15.93 -12.13 11.07
C VAL A 124 -15.99 -13.03 9.83
N GLY A 125 -15.00 -13.92 9.67
CA GLY A 125 -14.96 -14.92 8.60
C GLY A 125 -14.46 -14.41 7.25
N HIS A 126 -14.25 -13.10 7.10
CA HIS A 126 -13.70 -12.45 5.91
C HIS A 126 -12.85 -11.24 6.28
N LEU A 127 -12.02 -10.78 5.34
CA LEU A 127 -11.18 -9.59 5.54
C LEU A 127 -12.04 -8.33 5.60
N LEU A 128 -11.88 -7.54 6.68
CA LEU A 128 -12.43 -6.18 6.73
C LEU A 128 -11.43 -5.22 6.12
N THR A 129 -11.87 -4.44 5.15
CA THR A 129 -10.99 -3.56 4.37
C THR A 129 -11.43 -2.11 4.41
N ALA A 130 -10.48 -1.21 4.23
CA ALA A 130 -10.72 0.20 3.98
C ALA A 130 -9.64 0.74 3.06
N GLN A 131 -10.00 1.64 2.15
CA GLN A 131 -9.09 2.19 1.16
C GLN A 131 -9.36 3.67 0.90
N ARG A 132 -8.31 4.42 0.52
CA ARG A 132 -8.37 5.82 0.15
C ARG A 132 -7.37 6.14 -0.94
N GLY A 133 -7.69 7.12 -1.78
CA GLY A 133 -6.78 7.73 -2.72
C GLY A 133 -6.90 9.24 -2.68
N ALA A 134 -5.79 9.94 -2.87
CA ALA A 134 -5.76 11.39 -3.00
C ALA A 134 -4.55 11.83 -3.81
N ARG A 135 -4.67 12.94 -4.56
CA ARG A 135 -3.49 13.66 -5.06
C ARG A 135 -2.73 14.28 -3.88
N SER A 136 -1.41 14.30 -3.96
CA SER A 136 -0.61 15.02 -2.98
C SER A 136 -0.74 16.54 -3.15
N GLY A 137 -0.57 17.27 -2.06
CA GLY A 137 -0.61 18.73 -2.02
C GLY A 137 -1.68 19.30 -1.10
N LEU A 138 -1.62 20.61 -0.90
CA LEU A 138 -2.53 21.39 -0.05
C LEU A 138 -2.67 20.84 1.40
N GLY A 139 -1.66 20.12 1.90
CA GLY A 139 -1.69 19.49 3.22
C GLY A 139 -2.62 18.27 3.34
N LEU A 140 -3.39 17.94 2.29
CA LEU A 140 -4.41 16.86 2.34
C LEU A 140 -3.81 15.47 2.25
N ALA A 141 -2.77 15.30 1.46
CA ALA A 141 -2.02 14.06 1.31
C ALA A 141 -0.57 14.35 0.94
N GLY A 142 0.35 13.48 1.34
CA GLY A 142 1.76 13.63 1.04
C GLY A 142 2.63 12.61 1.73
N ALA A 143 3.95 12.73 1.49
CA ALA A 143 5.00 11.97 2.17
C ALA A 143 6.21 12.89 2.43
N ALA A 144 6.77 12.82 3.64
CA ALA A 144 7.93 13.62 4.03
C ALA A 144 9.24 13.03 3.48
N ARG A 145 10.24 13.88 3.17
CA ARG A 145 11.51 13.44 2.58
C ARG A 145 12.55 12.92 3.58
N ASN A 146 12.43 13.29 4.84
CA ASN A 146 13.48 13.10 5.84
C ASN A 146 13.14 12.07 6.93
N ARG A 147 11.96 11.49 6.87
CA ARG A 147 11.46 10.48 7.80
C ARG A 147 10.26 9.77 7.20
N THR A 148 9.92 8.61 7.73
CA THR A 148 8.63 7.98 7.45
C THR A 148 7.49 8.86 7.99
N ASP A 149 6.80 9.54 7.11
CA ASP A 149 5.59 10.31 7.42
C ASP A 149 4.78 10.43 6.14
N VAL A 150 3.82 9.53 5.95
CA VAL A 150 2.94 9.47 4.79
C VAL A 150 1.50 9.53 5.27
N TRP A 151 0.67 10.32 4.58
CA TRP A 151 -0.69 10.58 5.04
C TRP A 151 -1.70 10.84 3.91
N ILE A 152 -2.97 10.55 4.22
CA ILE A 152 -4.15 11.03 3.50
C ILE A 152 -5.13 11.54 4.54
N ARG A 153 -5.24 12.88 4.71
CA ARG A 153 -6.06 13.52 5.74
C ARG A 153 -5.68 13.01 7.15
N HIS A 154 -6.56 12.24 7.80
CA HIS A 154 -6.37 11.72 9.14
C HIS A 154 -5.80 10.29 9.17
N TRP A 155 -5.61 9.67 8.03
CA TRP A 155 -4.89 8.40 7.91
C TRP A 155 -3.41 8.70 7.78
N TYR A 156 -2.59 7.99 8.51
CA TYR A 156 -1.14 8.16 8.42
C TYR A 156 -0.38 6.93 8.88
N LEU A 157 0.84 6.81 8.39
CA LEU A 157 1.93 6.07 8.97
C LEU A 157 3.07 7.07 9.21
N ARG A 158 3.46 7.23 10.47
CA ARG A 158 4.37 8.32 10.88
C ARG A 158 5.42 7.83 11.85
N GLN A 159 6.66 8.20 11.62
CA GLN A 159 7.76 8.03 12.56
C GLN A 159 7.68 9.10 13.66
N GLN A 160 7.86 8.68 14.90
CA GLN A 160 7.87 9.50 16.12
C GLN A 160 9.08 9.11 16.98
N GLY A 161 10.19 9.82 16.82
CA GLY A 161 11.48 9.41 17.38
C GLY A 161 11.94 8.10 16.74
N GLN A 162 12.16 7.07 17.54
CA GLN A 162 12.52 5.73 17.07
C GLN A 162 11.29 4.87 16.71
N ASP A 163 10.10 5.24 17.18
CA ASP A 163 8.87 4.49 16.97
C ASP A 163 8.14 4.94 15.71
N TYR A 164 7.16 4.12 15.32
CA TYR A 164 6.20 4.47 14.27
C TYR A 164 4.79 4.42 14.84
N ALA A 165 3.88 5.17 14.23
CA ALA A 165 2.47 5.17 14.57
C ALA A 165 1.61 5.13 13.31
N ALA A 166 0.57 4.30 13.32
CA ALA A 166 -0.45 4.30 12.28
C ALA A 166 -1.81 4.67 12.87
N ARG A 167 -2.56 5.45 12.09
CA ARG A 167 -3.95 5.77 12.38
C ARG A 167 -4.77 5.57 11.13
N ILE A 168 -5.75 4.68 11.25
CA ILE A 168 -6.70 4.35 10.19
C ILE A 168 -8.12 4.53 10.73
N ARG A 169 -9.02 5.00 9.87
CA ARG A 169 -10.42 5.20 10.20
C ARG A 169 -11.29 4.85 8.99
N GLY A 170 -11.66 3.58 8.88
CA GLY A 170 -12.65 3.06 7.94
C GLY A 170 -14.07 3.07 8.52
N LYS A 171 -15.02 2.47 7.80
CA LYS A 171 -16.41 2.28 8.25
C LYS A 171 -16.47 1.21 9.33
N ASP A 172 -15.99 0.00 8.99
CA ASP A 172 -16.12 -1.20 9.82
C ASP A 172 -14.83 -1.57 10.56
N LEU A 173 -13.72 -0.85 10.28
CA LEU A 173 -12.46 -1.00 10.97
C LEU A 173 -11.83 0.37 11.27
N ARG A 174 -11.25 0.49 12.45
CA ARG A 174 -10.42 1.63 12.86
C ARG A 174 -9.30 1.09 13.74
N TYR A 175 -8.13 1.70 13.66
CA TYR A 175 -7.08 1.43 14.62
C TYR A 175 -6.13 2.61 14.83
N ARG A 176 -5.52 2.62 16.01
CA ARG A 176 -4.40 3.46 16.38
C ARG A 176 -3.35 2.54 16.97
N LEU A 177 -2.28 2.34 16.22
CA LEU A 177 -1.22 1.43 16.59
C LEU A 177 0.10 2.17 16.69
N ARG A 178 0.91 1.81 17.70
CA ARG A 178 2.29 2.21 17.86
C ARG A 178 3.17 1.00 17.60
N PHE A 179 4.26 1.21 16.89
CA PHE A 179 5.23 0.18 16.52
C PHE A 179 6.60 0.59 17.05
N THR A 180 7.17 -0.23 17.91
CA THR A 180 8.50 0.00 18.47
C THR A 180 9.46 -1.02 17.87
N PRO A 181 10.49 -0.59 17.10
CA PRO A 181 11.53 -1.48 16.61
C PRO A 181 12.25 -2.17 17.77
N THR A 182 12.38 -3.49 17.69
CA THR A 182 13.12 -4.29 18.65
C THR A 182 14.44 -4.77 18.10
N GLN A 183 14.64 -4.60 16.80
CA GLN A 183 15.82 -5.01 16.03
C GLN A 183 16.14 -3.96 14.96
N PRO A 184 17.39 -3.90 14.47
CA PRO A 184 17.75 -3.02 13.37
C PRO A 184 17.01 -3.38 12.07
N ALA A 185 16.94 -2.42 11.13
CA ALA A 185 16.45 -2.69 9.79
C ALA A 185 17.25 -3.82 9.11
N MET A 186 16.55 -4.60 8.29
CA MET A 186 17.12 -5.66 7.47
C MET A 186 17.09 -5.21 6.02
N LEU A 187 18.24 -5.14 5.37
CA LEU A 187 18.32 -4.80 3.95
C LEU A 187 17.90 -6.00 3.10
N GLU A 188 17.03 -5.75 2.13
CA GLU A 188 16.54 -6.78 1.23
C GLU A 188 17.35 -6.79 -0.06
N GLY A 189 18.14 -7.86 -0.22
CA GLY A 189 19.15 -7.96 -1.26
C GLY A 189 20.46 -7.23 -0.92
N PRO A 190 21.54 -7.47 -1.66
CA PRO A 190 22.84 -6.88 -1.41
C PRO A 190 22.78 -5.35 -1.34
N ARG A 191 23.17 -4.78 -0.19
CA ARG A 191 23.21 -3.32 0.05
C ARG A 191 21.83 -2.63 -0.05
N GLY A 192 20.73 -3.39 0.10
CA GLY A 192 19.37 -2.89 -0.02
C GLY A 192 18.88 -2.76 -1.46
N VAL A 193 19.56 -3.40 -2.40
CA VAL A 193 19.13 -3.48 -3.80
C VAL A 193 18.52 -4.86 -4.05
N SER A 194 17.20 -4.91 -4.12
CA SER A 194 16.41 -6.12 -4.33
C SER A 194 16.08 -6.28 -5.82
N GLN A 195 16.69 -7.26 -6.46
CA GLN A 195 16.42 -7.57 -7.86
C GLN A 195 15.09 -8.30 -7.99
N LYS A 196 14.31 -7.95 -9.02
CA LYS A 196 12.93 -8.42 -9.24
C LYS A 196 12.77 -9.29 -10.50
N GLY A 197 13.81 -9.41 -11.29
CA GLY A 197 13.77 -10.18 -12.53
C GLY A 197 15.14 -10.40 -13.15
N PRO A 198 15.21 -11.11 -14.30
CA PRO A 198 16.47 -11.37 -15.01
C PRO A 198 17.19 -10.10 -15.46
N ASP A 199 16.43 -9.06 -15.86
CA ASP A 199 17.01 -7.77 -16.20
C ASP A 199 17.46 -7.06 -14.91
N PRO A 200 18.74 -6.66 -14.78
CA PRO A 200 19.26 -5.94 -13.63
C PRO A 200 18.54 -4.59 -13.34
N GLN A 201 17.88 -4.00 -14.33
CA GLN A 201 17.09 -2.80 -14.17
C GLN A 201 15.76 -3.05 -13.44
N ASN A 202 15.25 -4.28 -13.46
CA ASN A 202 14.12 -4.67 -12.63
C ASN A 202 14.60 -4.87 -11.19
N ALA A 203 14.68 -3.78 -10.45
CA ALA A 203 15.15 -3.75 -9.07
C ALA A 203 14.46 -2.64 -8.29
N SER A 204 14.48 -2.77 -6.97
CA SER A 204 14.04 -1.75 -6.02
C SER A 204 15.13 -1.50 -4.99
N TYR A 205 15.09 -0.33 -4.36
CA TYR A 205 15.66 -0.15 -3.04
C TYR A 205 14.64 -0.65 -2.03
N TYR A 206 15.08 -1.47 -1.07
CA TYR A 206 14.17 -2.16 -0.18
C TYR A 206 14.83 -2.49 1.15
N TYR A 207 14.16 -2.14 2.24
CA TYR A 207 14.48 -2.61 3.58
C TYR A 207 13.22 -3.00 4.34
N SER A 208 13.40 -3.90 5.30
CA SER A 208 12.36 -4.33 6.23
C SER A 208 12.76 -4.00 7.66
N ILE A 209 11.76 -3.81 8.53
CA ILE A 209 11.94 -3.78 9.99
C ILE A 209 11.08 -4.90 10.58
N PRO A 210 11.65 -6.11 10.76
CA PRO A 210 10.97 -7.20 11.41
C PRO A 210 10.84 -6.97 12.93
N HIS A 211 10.01 -7.78 13.58
CA HIS A 211 9.86 -7.78 15.05
C HIS A 211 9.51 -6.42 15.67
N LEU A 212 8.68 -5.63 14.98
CA LEU A 212 8.11 -4.43 15.61
C LEU A 212 7.17 -4.85 16.73
N ARG A 213 7.43 -4.41 17.97
CA ARG A 213 6.46 -4.56 19.05
C ARG A 213 5.30 -3.61 18.83
N VAL A 214 4.07 -4.12 18.91
CA VAL A 214 2.86 -3.35 18.67
C VAL A 214 2.06 -3.17 19.94
N SER A 215 1.53 -1.97 20.14
CA SER A 215 0.51 -1.64 21.14
C SER A 215 -0.49 -0.64 20.58
N GLY A 216 -1.70 -0.62 21.14
CA GLY A 216 -2.70 0.35 20.73
C GLY A 216 -4.13 -0.18 20.84
N SER A 217 -5.00 0.29 19.97
CA SER A 217 -6.42 -0.08 19.97
C SER A 217 -6.94 -0.34 18.56
N VAL A 218 -7.91 -1.23 18.48
CA VAL A 218 -8.70 -1.52 17.28
C VAL A 218 -10.18 -1.38 17.57
N ASP A 219 -10.94 -0.93 16.57
CA ASP A 219 -12.39 -0.98 16.53
C ASP A 219 -12.81 -1.85 15.35
N ILE A 220 -13.53 -2.92 15.59
CA ILE A 220 -14.03 -3.85 14.59
C ILE A 220 -15.55 -3.85 14.68
N LYS A 221 -16.24 -3.38 13.64
CA LYS A 221 -17.72 -3.26 13.60
C LYS A 221 -18.30 -2.62 14.88
N GLY A 222 -17.63 -1.57 15.38
CA GLY A 222 -18.03 -0.82 16.58
C GLY A 222 -17.57 -1.44 17.91
N GLN A 223 -16.94 -2.60 17.91
CA GLN A 223 -16.37 -3.20 19.11
C GLN A 223 -14.93 -2.73 19.30
N HIS A 224 -14.70 -2.02 20.42
CA HIS A 224 -13.39 -1.53 20.80
C HIS A 224 -12.59 -2.53 21.60
N ALA A 225 -11.29 -2.67 21.28
CA ALA A 225 -10.37 -3.50 22.04
C ALA A 225 -8.98 -2.88 22.13
N GLN A 226 -8.35 -2.98 23.29
CA GLN A 226 -6.91 -2.76 23.44
C GLN A 226 -6.17 -3.98 22.87
N VAL A 227 -5.06 -3.71 22.18
CA VAL A 227 -4.28 -4.76 21.52
C VAL A 227 -2.79 -4.60 21.74
N SER A 228 -2.11 -5.73 21.72
CA SER A 228 -0.66 -5.83 21.65
C SER A 228 -0.26 -6.89 20.63
N GLY A 229 0.99 -6.88 20.17
CA GLY A 229 1.41 -7.87 19.20
C GLY A 229 2.78 -7.61 18.59
N SER A 230 2.99 -8.19 17.41
CA SER A 230 4.21 -8.06 16.62
C SER A 230 3.89 -7.74 15.17
N ALA A 231 4.73 -6.91 14.54
CA ALA A 231 4.57 -6.50 13.16
C ALA A 231 5.87 -6.59 12.37
N TRP A 232 5.72 -6.42 11.08
CA TRP A 232 6.74 -6.29 10.06
C TRP A 232 6.48 -5.00 9.29
N LEU A 233 7.51 -4.21 9.00
CA LEU A 233 7.42 -3.04 8.14
C LEU A 233 8.33 -3.23 6.93
N ASP A 234 7.81 -2.95 5.75
CA ASP A 234 8.57 -2.79 4.50
C ASP A 234 8.52 -1.35 4.03
N HIS A 235 9.65 -0.89 3.53
CA HIS A 235 9.74 0.35 2.77
C HIS A 235 10.52 0.08 1.48
N GLU A 236 9.87 0.32 0.35
CA GLU A 236 10.42 -0.05 -0.94
C GLU A 236 10.08 0.99 -2.01
N TRP A 237 11.05 1.28 -2.91
CA TRP A 237 10.85 2.20 -4.03
C TRP A 237 11.60 1.74 -5.27
N SER A 238 11.00 1.99 -6.44
CA SER A 238 11.46 1.47 -7.71
C SER A 238 11.06 2.33 -8.89
N ALA A 239 11.84 2.21 -9.98
CA ALA A 239 11.48 2.71 -11.30
C ALA A 239 10.96 1.61 -12.23
N ALA A 240 11.26 0.34 -11.96
CA ALA A 240 10.94 -0.80 -12.82
C ALA A 240 10.72 -2.07 -11.99
N TYR A 241 9.67 -2.06 -11.17
CA TYR A 241 9.41 -3.15 -10.22
C TYR A 241 8.92 -4.44 -10.89
N LEU A 242 7.93 -4.34 -11.80
CA LEU A 242 7.30 -5.51 -12.42
C LEU A 242 7.91 -5.80 -13.80
N PRO A 243 8.67 -6.90 -13.97
CA PRO A 243 9.19 -7.33 -15.27
C PRO A 243 8.07 -7.59 -16.28
N LYS A 244 8.34 -7.38 -17.58
CA LYS A 244 7.35 -7.58 -18.65
C LYS A 244 6.75 -9.00 -18.66
N ALA A 245 7.54 -10.01 -18.36
CA ALA A 245 7.13 -11.42 -18.34
C ALA A 245 6.41 -11.84 -17.05
N ALA A 246 6.35 -10.96 -16.03
CA ALA A 246 5.65 -11.25 -14.81
C ALA A 246 4.18 -10.81 -14.89
N VAL A 247 3.29 -11.54 -14.23
CA VAL A 247 1.87 -11.15 -14.06
C VAL A 247 1.58 -10.63 -12.67
N GLY A 248 2.41 -10.96 -11.69
CA GLY A 248 2.30 -10.59 -10.29
C GLY A 248 3.42 -11.22 -9.47
N TRP A 249 3.28 -11.16 -8.16
CA TRP A 249 4.22 -11.77 -7.22
C TRP A 249 3.49 -12.46 -6.07
N ASP A 250 4.23 -13.36 -5.43
CA ASP A 250 3.90 -13.96 -4.15
C ASP A 250 5.01 -13.55 -3.16
N TRP A 251 4.64 -12.89 -2.09
CA TRP A 251 5.56 -12.38 -1.07
C TRP A 251 5.15 -12.87 0.31
N MET A 252 6.13 -13.13 1.15
CA MET A 252 5.90 -13.38 2.58
C MET A 252 7.00 -12.80 3.44
N GLY A 253 6.60 -12.21 4.58
CA GLY A 253 7.47 -11.80 5.65
C GLY A 253 7.09 -12.54 6.94
N VAL A 254 8.07 -13.16 7.60
CA VAL A 254 7.86 -13.99 8.79
C VAL A 254 8.79 -13.56 9.91
N ASN A 255 8.22 -13.20 11.05
CA ASN A 255 8.92 -13.09 12.30
C ASN A 255 9.01 -14.49 12.94
N LEU A 256 10.23 -15.02 13.07
CA LEU A 256 10.48 -16.33 13.67
C LEU A 256 10.49 -16.23 15.21
N ASP A 257 10.04 -17.29 15.87
CA ASP A 257 9.91 -17.32 17.33
C ASP A 257 11.26 -17.34 18.07
N ASP A 258 12.35 -17.68 17.35
CA ASP A 258 13.72 -17.63 17.86
C ASP A 258 14.36 -16.23 17.75
N GLY A 259 13.64 -15.23 17.28
CA GLY A 259 14.12 -13.88 17.03
C GLY A 259 14.67 -13.66 15.61
N GLY A 260 14.76 -14.70 14.80
CA GLY A 260 15.09 -14.60 13.38
C GLY A 260 13.97 -14.00 12.55
N ALA A 261 14.26 -13.71 11.29
CA ALA A 261 13.31 -13.15 10.34
C ALA A 261 13.55 -13.73 8.95
N LEU A 262 12.48 -13.92 8.18
CA LEU A 262 12.54 -14.45 6.83
C LEU A 262 11.63 -13.66 5.90
N MET A 263 12.19 -13.08 4.84
CA MET A 263 11.46 -12.57 3.69
C MET A 263 11.71 -13.50 2.50
N VAL A 264 10.64 -13.84 1.78
CA VAL A 264 10.71 -14.60 0.53
C VAL A 264 9.76 -13.97 -0.47
N PHE A 265 10.20 -13.82 -1.71
CA PHE A 265 9.28 -13.47 -2.78
C PHE A 265 9.57 -14.20 -4.08
N MET A 266 8.53 -14.37 -4.88
CA MET A 266 8.55 -14.94 -6.20
C MET A 266 7.85 -14.01 -7.18
N MET A 267 8.56 -13.50 -8.19
CA MET A 267 7.91 -12.95 -9.38
C MET A 267 7.41 -14.10 -10.24
N ARG A 268 6.16 -14.05 -10.66
CA ARG A 268 5.44 -15.16 -11.27
C ARG A 268 5.05 -14.87 -12.72
N ARG A 269 5.23 -15.86 -13.60
CA ARG A 269 4.71 -15.88 -14.97
C ARG A 269 3.22 -16.23 -14.99
N ALA A 270 2.58 -16.04 -16.14
CA ALA A 270 1.16 -16.35 -16.34
C ALA A 270 0.82 -17.83 -16.13
N ASP A 271 1.75 -18.72 -16.41
CA ASP A 271 1.62 -20.17 -16.21
C ASP A 271 1.84 -20.61 -14.75
N GLY A 272 2.09 -19.66 -13.85
CA GLY A 272 2.36 -19.90 -12.44
C GLY A 272 3.82 -20.24 -12.12
N THR A 273 4.70 -20.35 -13.11
CA THR A 273 6.11 -20.66 -12.89
C THR A 273 6.89 -19.46 -12.37
N PRO A 274 7.97 -19.68 -11.58
CA PRO A 274 8.83 -18.60 -11.13
C PRO A 274 9.53 -17.90 -12.30
N LEU A 275 9.43 -16.59 -12.39
CA LEU A 275 10.30 -15.75 -13.20
C LEU A 275 11.56 -15.37 -12.44
N TRP A 276 11.41 -15.08 -11.16
CA TRP A 276 12.48 -14.68 -10.25
C TRP A 276 12.14 -15.09 -8.83
N LEU A 277 13.15 -15.54 -8.09
CA LEU A 277 13.04 -15.89 -6.66
C LEU A 277 14.12 -15.15 -5.90
N ALA A 278 13.77 -14.61 -4.73
CA ALA A 278 14.72 -14.04 -3.79
C ALA A 278 14.25 -14.26 -2.36
N ALA A 279 15.21 -14.42 -1.45
CA ALA A 279 14.93 -14.46 -0.03
C ALA A 279 16.07 -13.81 0.75
N THR A 280 15.69 -13.19 1.87
CA THR A 280 16.61 -12.69 2.88
C THR A 280 16.24 -13.33 4.21
N GLN A 281 17.21 -13.89 4.88
CA GLN A 281 17.07 -14.49 6.19
C GLN A 281 17.96 -13.78 7.20
N ARG A 282 17.40 -13.39 8.33
CA ARG A 282 18.14 -13.02 9.54
C ARG A 282 18.06 -14.19 10.51
N ASP A 283 19.18 -14.66 11.02
CA ASP A 283 19.21 -15.68 12.07
C ASP A 283 18.97 -15.07 13.48
N ALA A 284 18.82 -15.93 14.48
CA ALA A 284 18.61 -15.53 15.86
C ALA A 284 19.76 -14.70 16.47
N ARG A 285 20.94 -14.70 15.82
CA ARG A 285 22.10 -13.90 16.21
C ARG A 285 22.15 -12.54 15.50
N GLY A 286 21.18 -12.25 14.63
CA GLY A 286 21.09 -11.01 13.86
C GLY A 286 21.90 -11.01 12.56
N GLN A 287 22.50 -12.13 12.15
CA GLN A 287 23.23 -12.22 10.89
C GLN A 287 22.27 -12.32 9.72
N VAL A 288 22.42 -11.44 8.74
CA VAL A 288 21.61 -11.39 7.53
C VAL A 288 22.30 -12.13 6.39
N ARG A 289 21.55 -13.00 5.70
CA ARG A 289 22.01 -13.78 4.54
C ARG A 289 21.02 -13.61 3.40
N TYR A 290 21.54 -13.45 2.19
CA TYR A 290 20.77 -13.48 0.96
C TYR A 290 20.83 -14.90 0.40
N ILE A 291 19.67 -15.51 0.22
CA ILE A 291 19.57 -16.89 -0.24
C ILE A 291 19.44 -16.89 -1.77
N PRO A 292 20.32 -17.58 -2.50
CA PRO A 292 20.26 -17.62 -3.95
C PRO A 292 19.04 -18.41 -4.43
N ALA A 293 18.50 -18.03 -5.60
CA ALA A 293 17.28 -18.61 -6.17
C ALA A 293 17.29 -20.15 -6.26
N LYS A 294 18.45 -20.76 -6.50
CA LYS A 294 18.60 -22.22 -6.57
C LYS A 294 18.30 -22.95 -5.25
N ASP A 295 18.39 -22.24 -4.13
CA ASP A 295 18.16 -22.76 -2.78
C ASP A 295 16.78 -22.34 -2.24
N ILE A 296 15.90 -21.80 -3.11
CA ILE A 296 14.54 -21.38 -2.76
C ILE A 296 13.55 -22.21 -3.58
N HIS A 297 12.65 -22.90 -2.89
CA HIS A 297 11.57 -23.65 -3.51
C HIS A 297 10.24 -23.25 -2.85
N MET A 298 9.31 -22.81 -3.66
CA MET A 298 7.94 -22.44 -3.24
C MET A 298 6.95 -23.32 -4.00
N HIS A 299 6.18 -24.12 -3.28
CA HIS A 299 5.20 -25.04 -3.87
C HIS A 299 3.83 -24.83 -3.20
N PRO A 300 2.75 -24.51 -3.95
CA PRO A 300 1.41 -24.39 -3.40
C PRO A 300 0.88 -25.77 -2.98
N GLU A 301 0.33 -25.85 -1.75
CA GLU A 301 -0.28 -27.07 -1.20
C GLU A 301 -1.78 -26.98 -0.98
N GLY A 302 -2.34 -25.78 -1.01
CA GLY A 302 -3.77 -25.59 -0.81
C GLY A 302 -4.27 -24.31 -1.46
N TRP A 303 -5.47 -24.40 -2.02
CA TRP A 303 -6.08 -23.32 -2.79
C TRP A 303 -7.42 -22.93 -2.16
N TRP A 304 -7.70 -21.64 -2.16
CA TRP A 304 -8.98 -21.07 -1.84
C TRP A 304 -9.56 -20.32 -3.04
N ARG A 305 -10.85 -20.44 -3.26
CA ARG A 305 -11.58 -19.69 -4.30
C ARG A 305 -12.41 -18.60 -3.63
N SER A 306 -12.20 -17.36 -4.03
CA SER A 306 -12.99 -16.23 -3.57
C SER A 306 -14.47 -16.42 -3.96
N PRO A 307 -15.40 -16.34 -2.99
CA PRO A 307 -16.82 -16.36 -3.29
C PRO A 307 -17.28 -15.07 -3.97
N GLN A 308 -16.52 -13.99 -3.89
CA GLN A 308 -16.86 -12.68 -4.44
C GLN A 308 -16.40 -12.52 -5.89
N THR A 309 -15.19 -12.97 -6.20
CA THR A 309 -14.54 -12.73 -7.50
C THR A 309 -14.36 -13.99 -8.33
N GLY A 310 -14.47 -15.17 -7.70
CA GLY A 310 -14.17 -16.46 -8.33
C GLY A 310 -12.69 -16.74 -8.55
N ILE A 311 -11.80 -15.82 -8.18
CA ILE A 311 -10.35 -15.99 -8.30
C ILE A 311 -9.88 -17.07 -7.35
N ARG A 312 -8.91 -17.88 -7.80
CA ARG A 312 -8.28 -18.92 -6.99
C ARG A 312 -6.91 -18.46 -6.54
N TYR A 313 -6.66 -18.52 -5.23
CA TYR A 313 -5.39 -18.16 -4.61
C TYR A 313 -4.76 -19.37 -3.92
N PRO A 314 -3.44 -19.59 -4.07
CA PRO A 314 -2.72 -20.64 -3.34
C PRO A 314 -2.40 -20.14 -1.93
N VAL A 315 -3.32 -20.33 -0.99
CA VAL A 315 -3.23 -19.74 0.34
C VAL A 315 -2.37 -20.59 1.31
N ARG A 316 -2.01 -21.81 0.92
CA ARG A 316 -1.13 -22.70 1.69
C ARG A 316 0.08 -23.10 0.85
N TRP A 317 1.27 -23.02 1.43
CA TRP A 317 2.52 -23.24 0.72
C TRP A 317 3.48 -24.13 1.48
N ARG A 318 4.22 -24.96 0.75
CA ARG A 318 5.49 -25.53 1.21
C ARG A 318 6.61 -24.66 0.70
N VAL A 319 7.46 -24.19 1.61
CA VAL A 319 8.55 -23.27 1.32
C VAL A 319 9.84 -23.86 1.84
N GLN A 320 10.84 -23.99 0.99
CA GLN A 320 12.20 -24.30 1.38
C GLN A 320 13.09 -23.08 1.06
N VAL A 321 13.86 -22.63 2.05
CA VAL A 321 14.82 -21.54 1.93
C VAL A 321 16.12 -21.99 2.58
N GLY A 322 17.12 -22.29 1.76
CA GLY A 322 18.32 -22.97 2.22
C GLY A 322 17.98 -24.28 2.93
N ASN A 323 18.40 -24.42 4.18
CA ASN A 323 18.11 -25.61 5.01
C ASN A 323 16.75 -25.56 5.73
N SER A 324 16.07 -24.42 5.71
CA SER A 324 14.77 -24.25 6.40
C SER A 324 13.64 -24.81 5.53
N ARG A 325 12.80 -25.67 6.11
CA ARG A 325 11.60 -26.21 5.45
C ARG A 325 10.38 -25.84 6.27
N LEU A 326 9.48 -25.08 5.67
CA LEU A 326 8.32 -24.52 6.31
C LEU A 326 7.04 -24.85 5.55
N VAL A 327 5.95 -25.03 6.27
CA VAL A 327 4.60 -25.00 5.73
C VAL A 327 3.97 -23.68 6.17
N ILE A 328 3.51 -22.89 5.21
CA ILE A 328 2.82 -21.63 5.43
C ILE A 328 1.33 -21.90 5.46
N VAL A 329 0.70 -21.51 6.56
CA VAL A 329 -0.71 -21.80 6.84
C VAL A 329 -1.45 -20.50 7.13
N PRO A 330 -2.49 -20.15 6.37
CA PRO A 330 -3.26 -18.93 6.60
C PRO A 330 -4.02 -19.01 7.93
N ARG A 331 -4.27 -17.86 8.54
CA ARG A 331 -5.11 -17.73 9.71
C ARG A 331 -6.59 -18.03 9.41
N MET A 332 -7.04 -17.56 8.27
CA MET A 332 -8.30 -17.88 7.61
C MET A 332 -8.10 -17.77 6.11
N ASP A 333 -8.96 -18.39 5.32
CA ASP A 333 -8.79 -18.46 3.87
C ASP A 333 -9.32 -17.20 3.17
N ASP A 334 -10.43 -16.61 3.64
CA ASP A 334 -11.05 -15.43 3.04
C ASP A 334 -10.33 -14.14 3.49
N GLN A 335 -9.18 -13.88 2.85
CA GLN A 335 -8.38 -12.66 3.05
C GLN A 335 -8.12 -11.94 1.71
N GLU A 336 -9.07 -12.01 0.76
CA GLU A 336 -9.01 -11.24 -0.47
C GLU A 336 -9.27 -9.75 -0.20
N PHE A 337 -8.45 -8.90 -0.80
CA PHE A 337 -8.60 -7.45 -0.77
C PHE A 337 -9.03 -6.93 -2.15
N ASP A 338 -10.22 -6.34 -2.23
CA ASP A 338 -10.66 -5.61 -3.41
C ASP A 338 -10.19 -4.16 -3.35
N ALA A 339 -9.03 -3.90 -3.94
CA ALA A 339 -8.40 -2.59 -4.01
C ALA A 339 -8.66 -1.85 -5.33
N ARG A 340 -9.64 -2.31 -6.13
CA ARG A 340 -9.94 -1.68 -7.45
C ARG A 340 -10.32 -0.20 -7.34
N ARG A 341 -10.79 0.27 -6.19
CA ARG A 341 -11.15 1.67 -5.95
C ARG A 341 -9.96 2.56 -5.57
N SER A 342 -8.82 1.98 -5.19
CA SER A 342 -7.58 2.69 -4.85
C SER A 342 -6.48 2.41 -5.87
N SER A 343 -5.83 1.27 -5.79
CA SER A 343 -4.71 0.87 -6.67
C SER A 343 -5.14 0.22 -7.98
N GLY A 344 -6.43 -0.11 -8.16
CA GLY A 344 -6.95 -0.78 -9.35
C GLY A 344 -6.79 -2.30 -9.32
N THR A 345 -6.37 -2.90 -8.21
CA THR A 345 -5.96 -4.31 -8.11
C THR A 345 -6.90 -5.16 -7.28
N LEU A 346 -6.81 -6.48 -7.50
CA LEU A 346 -7.35 -7.52 -6.64
C LEU A 346 -6.18 -8.39 -6.18
N TYR A 347 -6.08 -8.63 -4.89
CA TYR A 347 -5.02 -9.47 -4.33
C TYR A 347 -5.51 -10.18 -3.06
N TRP A 348 -4.84 -11.26 -2.70
CA TRP A 348 -5.06 -11.92 -1.43
C TRP A 348 -3.91 -11.55 -0.50
N GLU A 349 -4.24 -11.16 0.73
CA GLU A 349 -3.24 -10.73 1.70
C GLU A 349 -3.69 -11.09 3.11
N GLY A 350 -2.89 -11.90 3.80
CA GLY A 350 -3.36 -12.41 5.06
C GLY A 350 -2.29 -12.86 6.04
N ALA A 351 -2.73 -12.84 7.32
CA ALA A 351 -1.96 -13.36 8.43
C ALA A 351 -1.74 -14.87 8.29
N ILE A 352 -0.47 -15.29 8.42
CA ILE A 352 -0.03 -16.69 8.28
C ILE A 352 0.79 -17.15 9.48
N ARG A 353 0.85 -18.47 9.66
CA ARG A 353 1.81 -19.15 10.54
C ARG A 353 2.82 -19.91 9.69
N ALA A 354 4.08 -19.86 10.09
CA ALA A 354 5.11 -20.71 9.58
C ALA A 354 5.27 -21.93 10.49
N VAL A 355 5.18 -23.13 9.94
CA VAL A 355 5.20 -24.41 10.64
C VAL A 355 6.36 -25.26 10.17
N ALA A 356 7.20 -25.73 11.08
CA ALA A 356 8.25 -26.70 10.84
C ALA A 356 7.89 -28.03 11.52
N GLY A 357 7.69 -29.08 10.74
CA GLY A 357 7.14 -30.34 11.22
C GLY A 357 5.73 -30.14 11.82
N LYS A 358 5.58 -30.31 13.13
CA LYS A 358 4.32 -30.11 13.85
C LYS A 358 4.27 -28.81 14.69
N ARG A 359 5.36 -28.02 14.69
CA ARG A 359 5.49 -26.83 15.54
C ARG A 359 5.33 -25.56 14.73
N THR A 360 4.53 -24.61 15.21
CA THR A 360 4.60 -23.23 14.75
C THR A 360 5.95 -22.65 15.18
N VAL A 361 6.69 -22.09 14.25
CA VAL A 361 8.02 -21.52 14.46
C VAL A 361 8.09 -20.04 14.11
N GLY A 362 6.95 -19.46 13.72
CA GLY A 362 6.85 -18.03 13.39
C GLY A 362 5.46 -17.62 12.94
N LYS A 363 5.26 -16.32 12.90
CA LYS A 363 4.05 -15.66 12.43
C LYS A 363 4.42 -14.58 11.41
N GLY A 364 3.59 -14.39 10.40
CA GLY A 364 3.88 -13.41 9.35
C GLY A 364 2.66 -13.07 8.53
N TYR A 365 2.94 -12.59 7.34
CA TYR A 365 1.96 -12.26 6.31
C TYR A 365 2.37 -12.88 4.97
N LEU A 366 1.37 -13.22 4.17
CA LEU A 366 1.50 -13.69 2.79
C LEU A 366 0.69 -12.75 1.91
N GLU A 367 1.26 -12.30 0.81
CA GLU A 367 0.64 -11.49 -0.21
C GLU A 367 0.71 -12.22 -1.56
N LEU A 368 -0.42 -12.29 -2.27
CA LEU A 368 -0.59 -13.00 -3.54
C LEU A 368 -1.24 -12.07 -4.55
N THR A 369 -0.47 -11.59 -5.54
CA THR A 369 -0.94 -10.63 -6.53
C THR A 369 -1.03 -11.25 -7.93
N GLY A 370 -1.81 -10.63 -8.83
CA GLY A 370 -1.85 -11.01 -10.25
C GLY A 370 -2.57 -12.32 -10.54
N TYR A 371 -3.36 -12.86 -9.62
CA TYR A 371 -4.17 -14.07 -9.84
C TYR A 371 -5.48 -13.80 -10.57
N GLY A 372 -6.00 -12.59 -10.50
CA GLY A 372 -7.18 -12.13 -11.26
C GLY A 372 -6.85 -11.52 -12.61
N GLY A 373 -5.59 -11.56 -13.03
CA GLY A 373 -5.08 -10.94 -14.25
C GLY A 373 -3.72 -10.27 -13.99
N ARG A 374 -3.05 -9.85 -15.06
CA ARG A 374 -1.76 -9.15 -14.92
C ARG A 374 -1.92 -7.90 -14.06
N LEU A 375 -1.07 -7.77 -13.06
CA LEU A 375 -1.02 -6.59 -12.22
C LEU A 375 -0.57 -5.36 -13.02
N THR A 376 -1.30 -4.27 -12.92
CA THR A 376 -0.89 -2.94 -13.41
C THR A 376 -0.54 -2.08 -12.21
N LEU A 377 0.72 -1.66 -12.12
CA LEU A 377 1.19 -0.81 -11.03
C LEU A 377 1.14 0.65 -11.48
N GLY A 378 0.27 1.40 -10.86
CA GLY A 378 0.05 2.82 -11.12
C GLY A 378 -0.92 3.12 -12.27
N PRO A 379 -1.43 4.36 -12.33
CA PRO A 379 -2.29 4.86 -13.38
C PRO A 379 -1.53 5.12 -14.67
#